data_52eba205ae2d3a7598b110142d75a566
#
_entry.id   52eba205ae2d3a7598b110142d75a566
#
_cell.length_a   1.000
_cell.length_b   1.000
_cell.length_c   1.000
_cell.angle_alpha   90.00
_cell.angle_beta   90.00
_cell.angle_gamma   90.00
#
_symmetry.space_group_name_H-M   'P 1'
#
loop_
_entity.id
_entity.type
_entity.pdbx_description
1 polymer ?
#
loop_
_entity_poly.entity_id
_entity_poly.type
_entity_poly.pdbx_seq_one_letter_code
_entity_poly.pdbx_strand_id
1 'polypeptide(L)'
;MRPRRRKQLGATIIEFTLALQVLVLLLTGTYVFGFRLVQAQQLFQITRDLAHMYSRGVNFTAAGAAGEAQTLAGQFGLTATGNSVVILSTIQIETPAACLSATGAATCPNLNLPVFVQQIAMGNMSELASPFGTPTANGVLPATPSVANDYSTTVSPIDQANSSWAVAQTFNSVLALTAGEVTYMAEMSNNTVGLNVPGLTGSPHVYARAIF
;
A
#
# COMPACT_ATOMS: atom_id res chain seq x y z
N MET A 1 -60.21 -25.81 35.83
CA MET A 1 -59.61 -24.47 35.75
C MET A 1 -58.26 -24.54 35.04
N ARG A 2 -58.18 -24.21 33.75
CA ARG A 2 -56.89 -24.02 32.99
C ARG A 2 -57.02 -22.88 31.99
N PRO A 3 -56.72 -21.64 32.35
CA PRO A 3 -56.54 -20.61 31.35
C PRO A 3 -55.27 -19.76 31.56
N ARG A 4 -54.11 -20.34 31.84
CA ARG A 4 -52.89 -19.53 32.01
C ARG A 4 -51.82 -19.70 30.90
N ARG A 5 -51.92 -20.70 30.04
CA ARG A 5 -50.90 -20.98 29.01
C ARG A 5 -50.85 -20.01 27.81
N ARG A 6 -51.96 -19.34 27.47
CA ARG A 6 -51.99 -18.46 26.27
C ARG A 6 -51.25 -17.12 26.42
N LYS A 7 -51.12 -16.59 27.63
CA LYS A 7 -50.40 -15.32 27.88
C LYS A 7 -48.88 -15.45 27.84
N GLN A 8 -48.33 -16.63 28.07
CA GLN A 8 -46.86 -16.86 28.07
C GLN A 8 -46.28 -16.96 26.64
N LEU A 9 -47.02 -17.46 25.67
CA LEU A 9 -46.58 -17.59 24.28
C LEU A 9 -46.34 -16.23 23.60
N GLY A 10 -47.13 -15.21 23.91
CA GLY A 10 -46.94 -13.86 23.35
C GLY A 10 -45.67 -13.16 23.88
N ALA A 11 -45.38 -13.31 25.16
CA ALA A 11 -44.18 -12.72 25.76
C ALA A 11 -42.88 -13.35 25.19
N THR A 12 -42.86 -14.66 25.00
CA THR A 12 -41.71 -15.39 24.44
C THR A 12 -41.42 -14.99 22.98
N ILE A 13 -42.47 -14.72 22.18
CA ILE A 13 -42.28 -14.27 20.78
C ILE A 13 -41.66 -12.87 20.73
N ILE A 14 -42.11 -11.96 21.60
CA ILE A 14 -41.55 -10.60 21.65
C ILE A 14 -40.10 -10.64 22.09
N GLU A 15 -39.77 -11.42 23.11
CA GLU A 15 -38.43 -11.60 23.64
C GLU A 15 -37.50 -12.20 22.57
N PHE A 16 -37.96 -13.23 21.86
CA PHE A 16 -37.19 -13.82 20.75
C PHE A 16 -36.97 -12.82 19.62
N THR A 17 -37.96 -12.01 19.26
CA THR A 17 -37.84 -11.02 18.19
C THR A 17 -36.80 -9.94 18.55
N LEU A 18 -36.78 -9.48 19.79
CA LEU A 18 -35.78 -8.52 20.27
C LEU A 18 -34.36 -9.14 20.30
N ALA A 19 -34.25 -10.38 20.80
CA ALA A 19 -32.99 -11.11 20.81
C ALA A 19 -32.45 -11.36 19.40
N LEU A 20 -33.33 -11.66 18.44
CA LEU A 20 -32.99 -11.90 17.05
C LEU A 20 -32.33 -10.67 16.38
N GLN A 21 -32.87 -9.47 16.62
CA GLN A 21 -32.32 -8.23 16.08
C GLN A 21 -30.88 -8.00 16.56
N VAL A 22 -30.63 -8.17 17.84
CA VAL A 22 -29.27 -8.05 18.42
C VAL A 22 -28.35 -9.11 17.85
N LEU A 23 -28.83 -10.36 17.72
CA LEU A 23 -28.04 -11.46 17.15
C LEU A 23 -27.65 -11.19 15.71
N VAL A 24 -28.58 -10.71 14.87
CA VAL A 24 -28.31 -10.38 13.45
C VAL A 24 -27.28 -9.26 13.34
N LEU A 25 -27.37 -8.20 14.16
CA LEU A 25 -26.41 -7.12 14.19
C LEU A 25 -25.01 -7.61 14.58
N LEU A 26 -24.90 -8.44 15.62
CA LEU A 26 -23.63 -9.04 16.04
C LEU A 26 -23.04 -9.94 14.95
N LEU A 27 -23.85 -10.77 14.33
CA LEU A 27 -23.43 -11.69 13.28
C LEU A 27 -22.94 -10.94 12.04
N THR A 28 -23.66 -9.91 11.61
CA THR A 28 -23.27 -9.05 10.50
C THR A 28 -21.97 -8.29 10.82
N GLY A 29 -21.88 -7.72 12.01
CA GLY A 29 -20.67 -7.00 12.47
C GLY A 29 -19.45 -7.92 12.49
N THR A 30 -19.58 -9.12 13.05
CA THR A 30 -18.50 -10.11 13.08
C THR A 30 -18.08 -10.56 11.68
N TYR A 31 -19.04 -10.78 10.79
CA TYR A 31 -18.76 -11.15 9.40
C TYR A 31 -17.98 -10.05 8.67
N VAL A 32 -18.44 -8.80 8.73
CA VAL A 32 -17.79 -7.65 8.10
C VAL A 32 -16.38 -7.45 8.61
N PHE A 33 -16.21 -7.49 9.93
CA PHE A 33 -14.89 -7.32 10.55
C PHE A 33 -13.93 -8.47 10.21
N GLY A 34 -14.40 -9.71 10.27
CA GLY A 34 -13.61 -10.89 9.93
C GLY A 34 -13.14 -10.89 8.49
N PHE A 35 -14.03 -10.52 7.56
CA PHE A 35 -13.68 -10.45 6.14
C PHE A 35 -12.61 -9.37 5.86
N ARG A 36 -12.73 -8.19 6.49
CA ARG A 36 -11.72 -7.12 6.36
C ARG A 36 -10.36 -7.53 6.93
N LEU A 37 -10.36 -8.26 8.03
CA LEU A 37 -9.11 -8.77 8.61
C LEU A 37 -8.40 -9.75 7.67
N VAL A 38 -9.15 -10.66 7.06
CA VAL A 38 -8.61 -11.60 6.06
C VAL A 38 -8.04 -10.86 4.85
N GLN A 39 -8.76 -9.86 4.33
CA GLN A 39 -8.27 -9.05 3.21
C GLN A 39 -6.98 -8.29 3.59
N ALA A 40 -6.92 -7.71 4.78
CA ALA A 40 -5.72 -7.02 5.25
C ALA A 40 -4.52 -7.98 5.33
N GLN A 41 -4.71 -9.18 5.87
CA GLN A 41 -3.65 -10.20 5.93
C GLN A 41 -3.18 -10.63 4.54
N GLN A 42 -4.08 -10.83 3.60
CA GLN A 42 -3.74 -11.17 2.22
C GLN A 42 -2.95 -10.03 1.55
N LEU A 43 -3.38 -8.78 1.75
CA LEU A 43 -2.67 -7.62 1.23
C LEU A 43 -1.24 -7.54 1.77
N PHE A 44 -1.06 -7.77 3.06
CA PHE A 44 0.26 -7.83 3.70
C PHE A 44 1.15 -8.92 3.11
N GLN A 45 0.61 -10.12 2.88
CA GLN A 45 1.36 -11.22 2.30
C GLN A 45 1.83 -10.88 0.88
N ILE A 46 0.92 -10.38 0.03
CA ILE A 46 1.25 -9.98 -1.34
C ILE A 46 2.31 -8.88 -1.35
N THR A 47 2.15 -7.85 -0.50
CA THR A 47 3.11 -6.75 -0.40
C THR A 47 4.49 -7.27 -0.02
N ARG A 48 4.56 -8.21 0.92
CA ARG A 48 5.82 -8.83 1.35
C ARG A 48 6.45 -9.66 0.23
N ASP A 49 5.65 -10.44 -0.48
CA ASP A 49 6.14 -11.28 -1.57
C ASP A 49 6.69 -10.41 -2.72
N LEU A 50 5.99 -9.35 -3.09
CA LEU A 50 6.45 -8.38 -4.10
C LEU A 50 7.75 -7.68 -3.66
N ALA A 51 7.84 -7.25 -2.40
CA ALA A 51 9.07 -6.66 -1.86
C ALA A 51 10.24 -7.65 -1.90
N HIS A 52 9.98 -8.91 -1.58
CA HIS A 52 10.97 -9.97 -1.62
C HIS A 52 11.45 -10.27 -3.04
N MET A 53 10.54 -10.31 -4.01
CA MET A 53 10.89 -10.46 -5.42
C MET A 53 11.70 -9.27 -5.91
N TYR A 54 11.31 -8.04 -5.54
CA TYR A 54 12.00 -6.82 -5.91
C TYR A 54 13.42 -6.77 -5.31
N SER A 55 13.59 -7.12 -4.05
CA SER A 55 14.90 -7.16 -3.38
C SER A 55 15.84 -8.22 -3.98
N ARG A 56 15.30 -9.24 -4.64
CA ARG A 56 16.07 -10.25 -5.39
C ARG A 56 16.40 -9.84 -6.82
N GLY A 57 16.07 -8.62 -7.21
CA GLY A 57 16.39 -8.08 -8.53
C GLY A 57 15.39 -8.44 -9.63
N VAL A 58 14.17 -8.87 -9.28
CA VAL A 58 13.11 -9.04 -10.29
C VAL A 58 12.80 -7.68 -10.89
N ASN A 59 12.91 -7.60 -12.21
CA ASN A 59 12.66 -6.36 -12.94
C ASN A 59 11.17 -6.18 -13.25
N PHE A 60 10.47 -5.45 -12.40
CA PHE A 60 9.05 -5.16 -12.56
C PHE A 60 8.74 -4.14 -13.68
N THR A 61 9.75 -3.56 -14.33
CA THR A 61 9.53 -2.79 -15.56
C THR A 61 9.34 -3.69 -16.78
N ALA A 62 9.67 -4.98 -16.66
CA ALA A 62 9.43 -5.97 -17.69
C ALA A 62 7.98 -6.48 -17.63
N ALA A 63 7.32 -6.57 -18.77
CA ALA A 63 5.90 -6.96 -18.88
C ALA A 63 5.58 -8.32 -18.19
N GLY A 64 6.52 -9.28 -18.20
CA GLY A 64 6.34 -10.57 -17.54
C GLY A 64 6.22 -10.44 -16.01
N ALA A 65 7.14 -9.71 -15.37
CA ALA A 65 7.13 -9.54 -13.93
C ALA A 65 5.96 -8.66 -13.47
N ALA A 66 5.60 -7.63 -14.23
CA ALA A 66 4.40 -6.84 -13.99
C ALA A 66 3.12 -7.71 -14.09
N GLY A 67 3.06 -8.63 -15.06
CA GLY A 67 1.96 -9.59 -15.20
C GLY A 67 1.87 -10.58 -14.03
N GLU A 68 2.99 -11.02 -13.47
CA GLU A 68 3.00 -11.83 -12.24
C GLU A 68 2.48 -11.06 -11.04
N ALA A 69 2.90 -9.79 -10.88
CA ALA A 69 2.37 -8.92 -9.83
C ALA A 69 0.84 -8.74 -9.96
N GLN A 70 0.34 -8.54 -11.18
CA GLN A 70 -1.10 -8.46 -11.45
C GLN A 70 -1.81 -9.77 -11.13
N THR A 71 -1.20 -10.92 -11.39
CA THR A 71 -1.77 -12.23 -11.06
C THR A 71 -1.85 -12.44 -9.56
N LEU A 72 -0.78 -12.11 -8.82
CA LEU A 72 -0.74 -12.19 -7.35
C LEU A 72 -1.75 -11.27 -6.69
N ALA A 73 -1.87 -10.06 -7.20
CA ALA A 73 -2.77 -9.03 -6.67
C ALA A 73 -4.15 -8.99 -7.39
N GLY A 74 -4.44 -9.95 -8.27
CA GLY A 74 -5.63 -9.94 -9.14
C GLY A 74 -6.96 -9.85 -8.38
N GLN A 75 -7.05 -10.48 -7.21
CA GLN A 75 -8.22 -10.38 -6.34
C GLN A 75 -8.48 -8.97 -5.79
N PHE A 76 -7.46 -8.10 -5.79
CA PHE A 76 -7.56 -6.71 -5.35
C PHE A 76 -7.74 -5.72 -6.50
N GLY A 77 -7.82 -6.20 -7.75
CA GLY A 77 -8.02 -5.35 -8.91
C GLY A 77 -6.83 -4.44 -9.20
N LEU A 78 -5.62 -5.00 -9.26
CA LEU A 78 -4.39 -4.28 -9.63
C LEU A 78 -4.40 -3.99 -11.13
N THR A 79 -5.15 -2.98 -11.52
CA THR A 79 -5.27 -2.48 -12.90
C THR A 79 -5.28 -0.95 -12.90
N ALA A 80 -5.06 -0.33 -14.04
CA ALA A 80 -5.02 1.13 -14.17
C ALA A 80 -6.28 1.85 -13.66
N THR A 81 -7.43 1.21 -13.75
CA THR A 81 -8.73 1.73 -13.28
C THR A 81 -9.30 0.92 -12.10
N GLY A 82 -8.49 0.04 -11.54
CA GLY A 82 -8.88 -0.81 -10.42
C GLY A 82 -8.84 -0.09 -9.08
N ASN A 83 -9.00 -0.87 -8.03
CA ASN A 83 -9.10 -0.35 -6.66
C ASN A 83 -7.78 -0.47 -5.88
N SER A 84 -6.68 -0.83 -6.54
CA SER A 84 -5.40 -1.00 -5.87
C SER A 84 -4.23 -0.44 -6.66
N VAL A 85 -3.18 -0.15 -5.92
CA VAL A 85 -1.88 0.28 -6.42
C VAL A 85 -0.78 -0.37 -5.60
N VAL A 86 0.31 -0.70 -6.28
CA VAL A 86 1.58 -1.16 -5.68
C VAL A 86 2.66 -0.17 -6.06
N ILE A 87 3.45 0.24 -5.09
CA ILE A 87 4.62 1.10 -5.29
C ILE A 87 5.84 0.35 -4.76
N LEU A 88 6.82 0.12 -5.63
CA LEU A 88 8.11 -0.48 -5.30
C LEU A 88 9.16 0.61 -5.33
N SER A 89 9.93 0.76 -4.26
CA SER A 89 10.95 1.80 -4.15
C SER A 89 12.28 1.22 -3.72
N THR A 90 13.35 1.67 -4.37
CA THR A 90 14.73 1.46 -3.90
C THR A 90 15.23 2.78 -3.33
N ILE A 91 15.68 2.74 -2.08
CA ILE A 91 16.15 3.91 -1.32
C ILE A 91 17.55 3.61 -0.81
N GLN A 92 18.43 4.61 -0.88
CA GLN A 92 19.80 4.54 -0.33
C GLN A 92 20.15 5.82 0.41
N ILE A 93 21.17 5.77 1.25
CA ILE A 93 21.74 6.98 1.84
C ILE A 93 22.78 7.56 0.88
N GLU A 94 22.62 8.84 0.54
CA GLU A 94 23.60 9.56 -0.27
C GLU A 94 24.92 9.70 0.48
N THR A 95 26.03 9.27 -0.16
CA THR A 95 27.35 9.21 0.47
C THR A 95 28.30 10.25 -0.10
N PRO A 96 29.39 10.61 0.61
CA PRO A 96 30.41 11.50 0.04
C PRO A 96 31.00 10.98 -1.28
N ALA A 97 31.12 9.65 -1.42
CA ALA A 97 31.61 9.04 -2.65
C ALA A 97 30.61 9.17 -3.79
N ALA A 98 29.31 9.01 -3.52
CA ALA A 98 28.25 9.21 -4.49
C ALA A 98 28.13 10.68 -4.90
N CYS A 99 28.19 11.63 -3.95
CA CYS A 99 28.25 13.06 -4.23
C CYS A 99 29.44 13.39 -5.14
N LEU A 100 30.63 12.88 -4.82
CA LEU A 100 31.85 13.12 -5.62
C LEU A 100 31.71 12.59 -7.04
N SER A 101 31.14 11.39 -7.19
CA SER A 101 30.88 10.78 -8.49
C SER A 101 29.87 11.55 -9.33
N ALA A 102 28.84 12.09 -8.67
CA ALA A 102 27.74 12.78 -9.35
C ALA A 102 28.05 14.25 -9.67
N THR A 103 28.74 14.95 -8.76
CA THR A 103 28.92 16.42 -8.82
C THR A 103 30.36 16.87 -8.91
N GLY A 104 31.33 15.98 -8.73
CA GLY A 104 32.76 16.33 -8.63
C GLY A 104 33.15 16.85 -7.24
N ALA A 105 32.26 16.89 -6.27
CA ALA A 105 32.53 17.31 -4.89
C ALA A 105 32.03 16.26 -3.89
N ALA A 106 32.79 16.04 -2.81
CA ALA A 106 32.41 15.08 -1.76
C ALA A 106 31.25 15.56 -0.87
N THR A 107 30.76 16.77 -1.11
CA THR A 107 29.61 17.38 -0.42
C THR A 107 28.53 17.76 -1.43
N CYS A 108 27.30 17.42 -1.14
CA CYS A 108 26.15 17.75 -1.97
C CYS A 108 24.92 18.04 -1.07
N PRO A 109 23.86 18.70 -1.58
CA PRO A 109 22.67 19.04 -0.81
C PRO A 109 22.00 17.87 -0.09
N ASN A 110 22.00 16.70 -0.70
CA ASN A 110 21.34 15.50 -0.16
C ASN A 110 22.29 14.56 0.61
N LEU A 111 23.52 14.99 0.90
CA LEU A 111 24.49 14.19 1.64
C LEU A 111 23.90 13.69 2.98
N ASN A 112 24.03 12.39 3.24
CA ASN A 112 23.49 11.67 4.40
C ASN A 112 21.93 11.66 4.49
N LEU A 113 21.25 12.03 3.41
CA LEU A 113 19.80 11.89 3.33
C LEU A 113 19.42 10.60 2.59
N PRO A 114 18.27 9.98 2.94
CA PRO A 114 17.71 8.89 2.15
C PRO A 114 17.18 9.43 0.83
N VAL A 115 17.67 8.88 -0.27
CA VAL A 115 17.25 9.27 -1.63
C VAL A 115 16.71 8.09 -2.39
N PHE A 116 15.74 8.35 -3.27
CA PHE A 116 15.26 7.34 -4.19
C PHE A 116 16.29 7.06 -5.28
N VAL A 117 16.54 5.77 -5.50
CA VAL A 117 17.29 5.28 -6.66
C VAL A 117 16.33 4.96 -7.80
N GLN A 118 15.24 4.26 -7.45
CA GLN A 118 14.18 3.89 -8.39
C GLN A 118 12.85 3.84 -7.66
N GLN A 119 11.79 4.17 -8.37
CA GLN A 119 10.42 3.90 -7.95
C GLN A 119 9.62 3.35 -9.13
N ILE A 120 8.90 2.27 -8.89
CA ILE A 120 8.00 1.62 -9.87
C ILE A 120 6.62 1.58 -9.22
N ALA A 121 5.61 2.03 -9.93
CA ALA A 121 4.26 1.96 -9.45
C ALA A 121 3.38 1.19 -10.46
N MET A 122 2.47 0.37 -9.98
CA MET A 122 1.60 -0.50 -10.77
C MET A 122 0.18 -0.37 -10.25
N GLY A 123 -0.79 -0.35 -11.16
CA GLY A 123 -2.21 -0.25 -10.83
C GLY A 123 -2.74 1.18 -10.85
N ASN A 124 -3.77 1.47 -10.08
CA ASN A 124 -4.43 2.78 -10.07
C ASN A 124 -3.68 3.77 -9.18
N MET A 125 -2.90 4.65 -9.78
CA MET A 125 -2.06 5.64 -9.09
C MET A 125 -2.84 6.66 -8.26
N SER A 126 -4.16 6.79 -8.47
CA SER A 126 -5.00 7.68 -7.66
C SER A 126 -5.31 7.10 -6.27
N GLU A 127 -5.06 5.80 -6.05
CA GLU A 127 -5.41 5.12 -4.81
C GLU A 127 -4.35 5.27 -3.70
N LEU A 128 -3.13 5.66 -4.04
CA LEU A 128 -2.07 5.91 -3.07
C LEU A 128 -1.03 6.89 -3.61
N ALA A 129 -0.73 7.92 -2.84
CA ALA A 129 0.52 8.64 -2.92
C ALA A 129 1.45 8.11 -1.81
N SER A 130 2.67 7.71 -2.16
CA SER A 130 3.64 7.26 -1.15
C SER A 130 3.88 8.35 -0.11
N PRO A 131 3.79 8.05 1.20
CA PRO A 131 4.09 9.01 2.25
C PRO A 131 5.56 9.47 2.26
N PHE A 132 6.42 8.77 1.55
CA PHE A 132 7.83 9.12 1.42
C PHE A 132 8.12 10.05 0.24
N GLY A 133 7.14 10.28 -0.61
CA GLY A 133 7.23 11.12 -1.79
C GLY A 133 7.26 10.34 -3.10
N THR A 134 7.29 11.12 -4.16
CA THR A 134 7.39 10.64 -5.54
C THR A 134 8.62 11.26 -6.18
N PRO A 135 9.59 10.47 -6.67
CA PRO A 135 10.86 10.98 -7.19
C PRO A 135 10.70 11.53 -8.61
N THR A 136 9.96 12.62 -8.75
CA THR A 136 9.80 13.37 -10.00
C THR A 136 9.91 14.85 -9.75
N ALA A 137 10.43 15.59 -10.73
CA ALA A 137 10.59 17.03 -10.64
C ALA A 137 9.28 17.79 -10.34
N ASN A 138 8.15 17.20 -10.65
CA ASN A 138 6.82 17.79 -10.42
C ASN A 138 6.10 17.19 -9.20
N GLY A 139 6.69 16.20 -8.50
CA GLY A 139 6.08 15.51 -7.38
C GLY A 139 4.80 14.72 -7.72
N VAL A 140 4.49 14.57 -8.99
CA VAL A 140 3.28 13.93 -9.49
C VAL A 140 3.65 12.74 -10.36
N LEU A 141 3.04 11.59 -10.07
CA LEU A 141 3.13 10.42 -10.94
C LEU A 141 2.51 10.75 -12.30
N PRO A 142 3.10 10.29 -13.42
CA PRO A 142 2.51 10.52 -14.75
C PRO A 142 1.07 10.02 -14.82
N ALA A 143 0.21 10.81 -15.41
CA ALA A 143 -1.24 10.64 -15.40
C ALA A 143 -1.78 9.50 -16.29
N THR A 144 -0.93 8.76 -16.99
CA THR A 144 -1.36 7.72 -17.92
C THR A 144 -0.79 6.37 -17.56
N PRO A 145 -1.49 5.59 -16.74
CA PRO A 145 -1.17 4.18 -16.58
C PRO A 145 -1.60 3.45 -17.87
N SER A 146 -0.67 2.87 -18.59
CA SER A 146 -1.03 1.79 -19.50
C SER A 146 -1.07 0.49 -18.69
N VAL A 147 -1.98 -0.40 -19.01
CA VAL A 147 -2.26 -1.64 -18.28
C VAL A 147 -1.04 -2.55 -18.09
N ALA A 148 0.03 -2.29 -18.80
CA ALA A 148 1.24 -3.11 -18.80
C ALA A 148 2.48 -2.41 -18.29
N ASN A 149 2.47 -1.08 -18.23
CA ASN A 149 3.65 -0.32 -17.83
C ASN A 149 3.21 0.89 -17.03
N ASP A 150 3.06 0.62 -15.92
CA ASP A 150 3.01 1.35 -14.76
C ASP A 150 4.24 2.26 -14.70
N TYR A 151 4.13 3.24 -13.93
CA TYR A 151 5.15 4.24 -13.81
C TYR A 151 6.47 3.62 -13.30
N SER A 152 7.57 3.88 -14.01
CA SER A 152 8.91 3.59 -13.54
C SER A 152 9.79 4.82 -13.70
N THR A 153 10.39 5.28 -12.61
CA THR A 153 11.40 6.32 -12.61
C THR A 153 12.68 5.81 -11.99
N THR A 154 13.79 5.96 -12.71
CA THR A 154 15.14 5.84 -12.17
C THR A 154 15.67 7.25 -11.96
N VAL A 155 16.07 7.55 -10.75
CA VAL A 155 16.62 8.87 -10.39
C VAL A 155 18.09 8.90 -10.77
N SER A 156 18.48 9.89 -11.55
CA SER A 156 19.89 10.04 -11.96
C SER A 156 20.79 10.31 -10.75
N PRO A 157 22.07 9.91 -10.77
CA PRO A 157 23.00 10.19 -9.66
C PRO A 157 23.09 11.69 -9.33
N ILE A 158 23.03 12.56 -10.34
CA ILE A 158 23.08 14.01 -10.14
C ILE A 158 21.83 14.54 -9.42
N ASP A 159 20.67 13.94 -9.71
CA ASP A 159 19.41 14.29 -9.03
C ASP A 159 19.36 13.71 -7.62
N GLN A 160 19.88 12.50 -7.41
CA GLN A 160 20.03 11.93 -6.07
C GLN A 160 20.88 12.85 -5.17
N ALA A 161 21.96 13.40 -5.71
CA ALA A 161 22.84 14.31 -5.00
C ALA A 161 22.24 15.69 -4.73
N ASN A 162 21.45 16.26 -5.66
CA ASN A 162 21.12 17.69 -5.65
C ASN A 162 19.62 18.01 -5.55
N SER A 163 18.74 17.09 -5.99
CA SER A 163 17.32 17.42 -6.14
C SER A 163 16.54 17.10 -4.87
N SER A 164 15.81 18.06 -4.33
CA SER A 164 14.98 17.88 -3.13
C SER A 164 13.86 16.87 -3.34
N TRP A 165 13.34 16.71 -4.56
CA TRP A 165 12.32 15.73 -4.90
C TRP A 165 12.85 14.28 -4.95
N ALA A 166 14.19 14.10 -5.02
CA ALA A 166 14.82 12.78 -4.91
C ALA A 166 14.88 12.27 -3.47
N VAL A 167 14.70 13.14 -2.47
CA VAL A 167 14.78 12.76 -1.06
C VAL A 167 13.51 11.99 -0.66
N ALA A 168 13.70 10.80 -0.09
CA ALA A 168 12.63 10.01 0.53
C ALA A 168 12.25 10.64 1.88
N GLN A 169 11.27 11.54 1.84
CA GLN A 169 10.85 12.31 3.00
C GLN A 169 10.37 11.40 4.12
N THR A 170 10.66 11.76 5.36
CA THR A 170 10.23 11.01 6.55
C THR A 170 10.71 9.55 6.64
N PHE A 171 11.46 9.03 5.66
CA PHE A 171 11.89 7.63 5.65
C PHE A 171 12.73 7.28 6.88
N ASN A 172 13.61 8.18 7.33
CA ASN A 172 14.42 8.00 8.54
C ASN A 172 13.60 7.82 9.84
N SER A 173 12.34 8.22 9.84
CA SER A 173 11.44 7.98 10.98
C SER A 173 10.95 6.54 11.06
N VAL A 174 11.07 5.81 9.96
CA VAL A 174 10.61 4.41 9.84
C VAL A 174 11.77 3.44 9.94
N LEU A 175 12.86 3.74 9.21
CA LEU A 175 14.08 2.95 9.18
C LEU A 175 15.29 3.88 9.07
N ALA A 176 16.17 3.81 10.05
CA ALA A 176 17.47 4.49 9.99
C ALA A 176 18.46 3.63 9.20
N LEU A 177 18.83 4.10 8.02
CA LEU A 177 19.87 3.47 7.20
C LEU A 177 21.24 4.04 7.54
N THR A 178 22.29 3.24 7.38
CA THR A 178 23.68 3.69 7.43
C THR A 178 24.18 4.04 6.03
N ALA A 179 25.24 4.83 5.96
CA ALA A 179 25.81 5.25 4.68
C ALA A 179 26.24 4.03 3.84
N GLY A 180 25.74 3.97 2.60
CA GLY A 180 25.99 2.89 1.66
C GLY A 180 25.00 1.72 1.74
N GLU A 181 24.07 1.73 2.70
CA GLU A 181 22.96 0.76 2.71
C GLU A 181 21.92 1.11 1.66
N VAL A 182 21.43 0.07 1.01
CA VAL A 182 20.31 0.13 0.06
C VAL A 182 19.16 -0.67 0.64
N THR A 183 17.99 -0.12 0.59
CA THR A 183 16.76 -0.78 1.05
C THR A 183 15.74 -0.86 -0.07
N TYR A 184 14.99 -1.95 -0.06
CA TYR A 184 13.88 -2.20 -0.99
C TYR A 184 12.58 -2.13 -0.22
N MET A 185 11.64 -1.36 -0.72
CA MET A 185 10.35 -1.16 -0.09
C MET A 185 9.23 -1.45 -1.09
N ALA A 186 8.22 -2.15 -0.63
CA ALA A 186 6.95 -2.26 -1.34
C ALA A 186 5.84 -1.66 -0.48
N GLU A 187 5.00 -0.88 -1.10
CA GLU A 187 3.78 -0.31 -0.55
C GLU A 187 2.61 -0.77 -1.41
N MET A 188 1.52 -1.16 -0.78
CA MET A 188 0.30 -1.51 -1.48
C MET A 188 -0.89 -0.88 -0.77
N SER A 189 -1.76 -0.27 -1.54
CA SER A 189 -3.07 0.21 -1.07
C SER A 189 -4.17 -0.46 -1.86
N ASN A 190 -5.26 -0.76 -1.17
CA ASN A 190 -6.49 -1.24 -1.80
C ASN A 190 -7.68 -0.49 -1.23
N ASN A 191 -8.46 0.10 -2.11
CA ASN A 191 -9.74 0.72 -1.79
C ASN A 191 -10.84 -0.33 -1.91
N THR A 192 -11.18 -0.96 -0.79
CA THR A 192 -12.24 -1.98 -0.76
C THR A 192 -13.61 -1.32 -0.79
N VAL A 193 -14.16 -1.10 -1.96
CA VAL A 193 -15.51 -0.53 -2.18
C VAL A 193 -16.64 -1.46 -1.67
N GLY A 194 -16.34 -2.52 -0.95
CA GLY A 194 -17.24 -3.66 -0.81
C GLY A 194 -18.22 -3.67 0.35
N LEU A 195 -18.06 -2.92 1.42
CA LEU A 195 -18.96 -3.01 2.58
C LEU A 195 -19.16 -1.63 3.21
N ASN A 196 -19.89 -0.79 2.50
CA ASN A 196 -20.38 0.46 3.07
C ASN A 196 -21.52 0.13 4.05
N VAL A 197 -21.20 -0.09 5.31
CA VAL A 197 -22.22 -0.25 6.35
C VAL A 197 -22.73 1.13 6.67
N PRO A 198 -24.03 1.42 6.48
CA PRO A 198 -24.61 2.70 6.82
C PRO A 198 -24.29 3.06 8.28
N GLY A 199 -23.65 4.21 8.50
CA GLY A 199 -23.22 4.67 9.83
C GLY A 199 -21.77 4.40 10.21
N LEU A 200 -21.01 3.63 9.42
CA LEU A 200 -19.55 3.49 9.55
C LEU A 200 -18.89 4.29 8.43
N THR A 201 -18.75 5.58 8.63
CA THR A 201 -18.04 6.47 7.72
C THR A 201 -16.54 6.34 7.94
N GLY A 202 -15.89 5.53 7.14
CA GLY A 202 -14.43 5.47 7.04
C GLY A 202 -14.07 5.09 5.61
N SER A 203 -13.12 5.80 5.00
CA SER A 203 -12.58 5.38 3.71
C SER A 203 -11.96 3.99 3.91
N PRO A 204 -12.41 2.96 3.21
CA PRO A 204 -12.00 1.58 3.47
C PRO A 204 -10.65 1.25 2.81
N HIS A 205 -9.70 2.17 2.86
CA HIS A 205 -8.35 1.90 2.37
C HIS A 205 -7.62 0.96 3.34
N VAL A 206 -7.18 -0.16 2.81
CA VAL A 206 -6.23 -1.03 3.48
C VAL A 206 -4.86 -0.73 2.89
N TYR A 207 -3.91 -0.38 3.75
CA TYR A 207 -2.54 -0.08 3.36
C TYR A 207 -1.60 -1.09 4.00
N ALA A 208 -0.67 -1.59 3.22
CA ALA A 208 0.40 -2.48 3.67
C ALA A 208 1.76 -1.97 3.17
N ARG A 209 2.79 -2.23 3.95
CA ARG A 209 4.18 -1.89 3.61
C ARG A 209 5.11 -2.99 4.07
N ALA A 210 6.10 -3.32 3.24
CA ALA A 210 7.19 -4.24 3.54
C ALA A 210 8.52 -3.60 3.15
N ILE A 211 9.55 -3.77 3.99
CA ILE A 211 10.90 -3.21 3.82
C ILE A 211 11.91 -4.35 3.99
N PHE A 212 12.92 -4.40 3.11
CA PHE A 212 13.98 -5.41 3.05
C PHE A 212 15.34 -4.77 2.80
#